data_e79716d5767da20de65952a9654897f9
#
_entry.id   e79716d5767da20de65952a9654897f9
#
_cell.length_a   1.000
_cell.length_b   1.000
_cell.length_c   1.000
_cell.angle_alpha   90.00
_cell.angle_beta   90.00
_cell.angle_gamma   90.00
#
_symmetry.space_group_name_H-M   'P 1'
#
loop_
_entity.id
_entity.type
_entity.pdbx_description
1 polymer ?
#
loop_
_entity_poly.entity_id
_entity_poly.type
_entity_poly.pdbx_seq_one_letter_code
_entity_poly.pdbx_strand_id
1 'polypeptide(L)'
;MGKILVTGSLHYDIVIHAHHRPEKGETVIGSGCSYKFGGKGGNQAVAAAKAGARVGFVGAVGADSQGEFLQAVLDENGIDNRFVTVNESVASGMSVALMDAEGDYGAVVVSNANNHIDVAQFNDDQLWQQVEMLLLQNEVSEAVNLSAAKQAKQRGIRVCLNAAPARALCAEMQYAVDLLVVNGVEARDLSGIPVNNLSDACMAAELLSQHYPAVIVTAGEHGVAWCEAGDRSESMPAEKVELVSTHGAGDCFMGTLCTSILQRESLGSSVAKANRAAAAHVSRKPTAIN
;
A
#
# COMPACT_ATOMS: atom_id res chain seq x y z
N MET A 1 7.82 1.67 22.07
CA MET A 1 7.36 1.03 20.82
C MET A 1 8.04 1.74 19.67
N GLY A 2 8.67 0.99 18.77
CA GLY A 2 9.34 1.54 17.60
C GLY A 2 8.40 2.26 16.64
N LYS A 3 8.97 2.88 15.61
CA LYS A 3 8.25 3.62 14.57
C LYS A 3 8.27 2.84 13.26
N ILE A 4 7.16 2.84 12.52
CA ILE A 4 7.12 2.43 11.12
C ILE A 4 7.41 3.67 10.27
N LEU A 5 8.40 3.60 9.39
CA LEU A 5 8.60 4.59 8.35
C LEU A 5 7.93 4.09 7.07
N VAL A 6 6.99 4.85 6.54
CA VAL A 6 6.38 4.57 5.25
C VAL A 6 7.00 5.50 4.21
N THR A 7 7.53 4.93 3.14
CA THR A 7 7.95 5.70 1.96
C THR A 7 7.03 5.34 0.82
N GLY A 8 6.33 6.30 0.24
CA GLY A 8 5.35 5.96 -0.79
C GLY A 8 4.58 7.14 -1.36
N SER A 9 3.55 6.79 -2.11
CA SER A 9 2.69 7.71 -2.84
C SER A 9 1.62 8.36 -1.97
N LEU A 10 1.28 9.57 -2.35
CA LEU A 10 0.08 10.31 -1.90
C LEU A 10 -0.72 10.71 -3.15
N HIS A 11 -2.01 10.37 -3.18
CA HIS A 11 -2.89 10.72 -4.29
C HIS A 11 -4.16 11.44 -3.79
N TYR A 12 -4.54 12.48 -4.51
CA TYR A 12 -5.86 13.08 -4.38
C TYR A 12 -6.80 12.34 -5.35
N ASP A 13 -7.64 11.45 -4.82
CA ASP A 13 -8.48 10.60 -5.63
C ASP A 13 -9.82 11.29 -5.92
N ILE A 14 -10.17 11.38 -7.20
CA ILE A 14 -11.44 11.93 -7.71
C ILE A 14 -12.25 10.75 -8.23
N VAL A 15 -13.44 10.52 -7.66
CA VAL A 15 -14.39 9.51 -8.16
C VAL A 15 -15.57 10.25 -8.77
N ILE A 16 -15.78 10.08 -10.09
CA ILE A 16 -16.86 10.66 -10.85
C ILE A 16 -17.88 9.57 -11.18
N HIS A 17 -19.14 9.81 -10.89
CA HIS A 17 -20.24 8.95 -11.25
C HIS A 17 -20.91 9.45 -12.52
N ALA A 18 -21.10 8.57 -13.50
CA ALA A 18 -21.79 8.85 -14.75
C ALA A 18 -22.71 7.68 -15.13
N HIS A 19 -23.62 7.88 -16.06
CA HIS A 19 -24.47 6.79 -16.53
C HIS A 19 -23.67 5.74 -17.31
N HIS A 20 -22.73 6.19 -18.13
CA HIS A 20 -21.78 5.36 -18.86
C HIS A 20 -20.44 6.09 -19.01
N ARG A 21 -19.41 5.38 -19.39
CA ARG A 21 -18.10 5.98 -19.70
C ARG A 21 -18.13 6.62 -21.08
N PRO A 22 -17.56 7.84 -21.25
CA PRO A 22 -17.56 8.52 -22.53
C PRO A 22 -16.92 7.70 -23.65
N GLU A 23 -17.56 7.67 -24.81
CA GLU A 23 -16.94 7.19 -26.04
C GLU A 23 -16.00 8.26 -26.63
N LYS A 24 -15.23 7.88 -27.66
CA LYS A 24 -14.31 8.83 -28.30
C LYS A 24 -15.06 10.04 -28.89
N GLY A 25 -14.78 11.21 -28.32
CA GLY A 25 -15.39 12.48 -28.72
C GLY A 25 -16.73 12.80 -28.06
N GLU A 26 -17.20 11.96 -27.15
CA GLU A 26 -18.41 12.17 -26.39
C GLU A 26 -18.14 12.99 -25.11
N THR A 27 -19.13 13.82 -24.73
CA THR A 27 -19.18 14.48 -23.42
C THR A 27 -20.41 13.96 -22.67
N VAL A 28 -20.15 13.32 -21.52
CA VAL A 28 -21.18 12.78 -20.62
C VAL A 28 -21.34 13.68 -19.41
N ILE A 29 -22.59 13.95 -19.02
CA ILE A 29 -22.88 14.69 -17.77
C ILE A 29 -22.86 13.70 -16.61
N GLY A 30 -21.96 13.93 -15.65
CA GLY A 30 -21.86 13.12 -14.43
C GLY A 30 -23.02 13.39 -13.48
N SER A 31 -23.36 12.40 -12.67
CA SER A 31 -24.39 12.47 -11.63
C SER A 31 -23.84 12.84 -10.25
N GLY A 32 -22.51 12.74 -10.05
CA GLY A 32 -21.86 13.07 -8.80
C GLY A 32 -20.35 13.02 -8.90
N CYS A 33 -19.70 13.63 -7.91
CA CYS A 33 -18.25 13.60 -7.76
C CYS A 33 -17.91 13.51 -6.26
N SER A 34 -16.90 12.72 -5.92
CA SER A 34 -16.35 12.70 -4.57
C SER A 34 -14.82 12.73 -4.60
N TYR A 35 -14.26 13.26 -3.53
CA TYR A 35 -12.82 13.42 -3.36
C TYR A 35 -12.36 12.58 -2.18
N LYS A 36 -11.22 11.92 -2.30
CA LYS A 36 -10.71 11.03 -1.27
C LYS A 36 -9.20 11.16 -1.13
N PHE A 37 -8.73 10.90 0.07
CA PHE A 37 -7.33 10.61 0.32
C PHE A 37 -6.98 9.25 -0.27
N GLY A 38 -5.87 9.17 -0.99
CA GLY A 38 -5.43 7.97 -1.67
C GLY A 38 -3.92 7.88 -1.81
N GLY A 39 -3.51 6.96 -2.67
CA GLY A 39 -2.13 6.50 -2.77
C GLY A 39 -1.85 5.38 -1.78
N LYS A 40 -1.21 4.30 -2.26
CA LYS A 40 -0.92 3.13 -1.42
C LYS A 40 -0.07 3.50 -0.20
N GLY A 41 0.94 4.36 -0.40
CA GLY A 41 1.78 4.84 0.70
C GLY A 41 0.95 5.50 1.80
N GLY A 42 0.15 6.50 1.44
CA GLY A 42 -0.71 7.23 2.37
C GLY A 42 -1.73 6.33 3.06
N ASN A 43 -2.43 5.50 2.30
CA ASN A 43 -3.43 4.57 2.83
C ASN A 43 -2.83 3.58 3.84
N GLN A 44 -1.66 3.01 3.54
CA GLN A 44 -0.96 2.07 4.43
C GLN A 44 -0.45 2.77 5.69
N ALA A 45 0.04 4.01 5.58
CA ALA A 45 0.45 4.81 6.72
C ALA A 45 -0.73 5.10 7.66
N VAL A 46 -1.87 5.53 7.11
CA VAL A 46 -3.10 5.76 7.88
C VAL A 46 -3.61 4.46 8.52
N ALA A 47 -3.57 3.34 7.79
CA ALA A 47 -3.97 2.05 8.34
C ALA A 47 -3.07 1.60 9.50
N ALA A 48 -1.75 1.79 9.39
CA ALA A 48 -0.79 1.49 10.46
C ALA A 48 -1.01 2.36 11.70
N ALA A 49 -1.23 3.67 11.50
CA ALA A 49 -1.53 4.60 12.60
C ALA A 49 -2.84 4.21 13.33
N LYS A 50 -3.90 3.88 12.57
CA LYS A 50 -5.19 3.41 13.14
C LYS A 50 -5.07 2.06 13.86
N ALA A 51 -4.11 1.21 13.46
CA ALA A 51 -3.78 -0.03 14.16
C ALA A 51 -2.92 0.19 15.42
N GLY A 52 -2.53 1.43 15.72
CA GLY A 52 -1.83 1.83 16.94
C GLY A 52 -0.30 1.94 16.82
N ALA A 53 0.25 1.94 15.59
CA ALA A 53 1.67 2.20 15.38
C ALA A 53 1.99 3.71 15.45
N ARG A 54 3.23 4.02 15.85
CA ARG A 54 3.83 5.33 15.57
C ARG A 54 4.33 5.31 14.13
N VAL A 55 3.92 6.26 13.32
CA VAL A 55 4.22 6.28 11.87
C VAL A 55 4.92 7.58 11.49
N GLY A 56 5.98 7.46 10.69
CA GLY A 56 6.57 8.57 9.94
C GLY A 56 6.36 8.34 8.45
N PHE A 57 6.25 9.40 7.68
CA PHE A 57 6.00 9.34 6.25
C PHE A 57 7.05 10.12 5.44
N VAL A 58 7.55 9.47 4.39
CA VAL A 58 8.38 10.08 3.36
C VAL A 58 7.62 10.06 2.05
N GLY A 59 7.43 11.21 1.46
CA GLY A 59 6.71 11.37 0.20
C GLY A 59 6.90 12.76 -0.39
N ALA A 60 6.10 13.08 -1.39
CA ALA A 60 6.09 14.42 -1.99
C ALA A 60 4.67 14.81 -2.42
N VAL A 61 4.37 16.10 -2.27
CA VAL A 61 3.13 16.74 -2.73
C VAL A 61 3.48 18.00 -3.51
N GLY A 62 2.53 18.55 -4.25
CA GLY A 62 2.66 19.86 -4.87
C GLY A 62 2.33 21.00 -3.88
N ALA A 63 2.75 22.21 -4.22
CA ALA A 63 2.33 23.43 -3.53
C ALA A 63 0.91 23.84 -4.02
N ASP A 64 -0.06 22.95 -3.84
CA ASP A 64 -1.43 23.11 -4.27
C ASP A 64 -2.43 22.71 -3.16
N SER A 65 -3.71 23.00 -3.35
CA SER A 65 -4.76 22.69 -2.37
C SER A 65 -4.91 21.17 -2.13
N GLN A 66 -4.57 20.34 -3.12
CA GLN A 66 -4.54 18.89 -3.00
C GLN A 66 -3.41 18.45 -2.07
N GLY A 67 -2.22 19.06 -2.19
CA GLY A 67 -1.09 18.82 -1.29
C GLY A 67 -1.39 19.22 0.15
N GLU A 68 -2.04 20.37 0.36
CA GLU A 68 -2.51 20.79 1.69
C GLU A 68 -3.50 19.77 2.28
N PHE A 69 -4.46 19.31 1.50
CA PHE A 69 -5.41 18.28 1.93
C PHE A 69 -4.71 16.98 2.31
N LEU A 70 -3.76 16.51 1.49
CA LEU A 70 -3.05 15.25 1.74
C LEU A 70 -2.22 15.31 3.02
N GLN A 71 -1.54 16.44 3.26
CA GLN A 71 -0.78 16.64 4.50
C GLN A 71 -1.69 16.75 5.73
N ALA A 72 -2.81 17.45 5.61
CA ALA A 72 -3.79 17.57 6.70
C ALA A 72 -4.32 16.19 7.15
N VAL A 73 -4.58 15.27 6.21
CA VAL A 73 -5.01 13.91 6.54
C VAL A 73 -3.92 13.14 7.28
N LEU A 74 -2.64 13.30 6.92
CA LEU A 74 -1.52 12.70 7.65
C LEU A 74 -1.47 13.24 9.09
N ASP A 75 -1.58 14.57 9.27
CA ASP A 75 -1.57 15.23 10.57
C ASP A 75 -2.76 14.78 11.45
N GLU A 76 -3.96 14.71 10.89
CA GLU A 76 -5.18 14.25 11.59
C GLU A 76 -5.05 12.80 12.12
N ASN A 77 -4.24 11.96 11.44
CA ASN A 77 -3.94 10.61 11.89
C ASN A 77 -2.68 10.51 12.75
N GLY A 78 -2.06 11.64 13.15
CA GLY A 78 -0.89 11.67 14.00
C GLY A 78 0.37 11.12 13.35
N ILE A 79 0.46 11.17 12.01
CA ILE A 79 1.60 10.69 11.23
C ILE A 79 2.65 11.82 11.14
N ASP A 80 3.90 11.50 11.49
CA ASP A 80 5.03 12.43 11.34
C ASP A 80 5.33 12.64 9.85
N ASN A 81 4.87 13.77 9.30
CA ASN A 81 4.99 14.14 7.89
C ASN A 81 6.09 15.17 7.58
N ARG A 82 7.01 15.42 8.53
CA ARG A 82 8.09 16.40 8.37
C ARG A 82 9.01 16.12 7.17
N PHE A 83 9.00 14.89 6.67
CA PHE A 83 9.74 14.43 5.49
C PHE A 83 8.87 14.31 4.24
N VAL A 84 7.70 14.94 4.23
CA VAL A 84 6.91 15.14 3.02
C VAL A 84 7.39 16.43 2.34
N THR A 85 8.00 16.29 1.18
CA THR A 85 8.51 17.42 0.41
C THR A 85 7.37 18.13 -0.32
N VAL A 86 7.31 19.46 -0.23
CA VAL A 86 6.38 20.27 -1.04
C VAL A 86 7.12 20.75 -2.29
N ASN A 87 6.62 20.41 -3.47
CA ASN A 87 7.20 20.78 -4.75
C ASN A 87 6.47 21.98 -5.35
N GLU A 88 7.19 23.07 -5.57
CA GLU A 88 6.64 24.34 -6.12
C GLU A 88 6.31 24.27 -7.62
N SER A 89 6.88 23.29 -8.34
CA SER A 89 6.83 23.24 -9.81
C SER A 89 5.98 22.10 -10.35
N VAL A 90 5.58 21.15 -9.51
CA VAL A 90 4.86 19.94 -9.91
C VAL A 90 3.64 19.75 -9.01
N ALA A 91 2.49 19.50 -9.60
CA ALA A 91 1.25 19.26 -8.86
C ALA A 91 1.30 18.00 -8.01
N SER A 92 0.44 17.91 -7.01
CA SER A 92 0.24 16.71 -6.21
C SER A 92 -0.18 15.51 -7.06
N GLY A 93 0.17 14.31 -6.63
CA GLY A 93 -0.31 13.07 -7.23
C GLY A 93 -1.83 12.97 -7.17
N MET A 94 -2.44 12.39 -8.19
CA MET A 94 -3.89 12.25 -8.26
C MET A 94 -4.33 11.00 -9.00
N SER A 95 -5.54 10.55 -8.73
CA SER A 95 -6.23 9.60 -9.59
C SER A 95 -7.62 10.12 -9.95
N VAL A 96 -8.11 9.72 -11.13
CA VAL A 96 -9.48 9.97 -11.56
C VAL A 96 -10.11 8.64 -11.92
N ALA A 97 -11.15 8.25 -11.21
CA ALA A 97 -11.96 7.08 -11.48
C ALA A 97 -13.33 7.51 -12.05
N LEU A 98 -13.70 6.93 -13.19
CA LEU A 98 -15.03 7.05 -13.76
C LEU A 98 -15.80 5.78 -13.43
N MET A 99 -16.87 5.90 -12.66
CA MET A 99 -17.76 4.82 -12.26
C MET A 99 -19.07 4.94 -13.02
N ASP A 100 -19.46 3.87 -13.70
CA ASP A 100 -20.71 3.81 -14.45
C ASP A 100 -21.88 3.28 -13.59
N ALA A 101 -23.09 3.27 -14.17
CA ALA A 101 -24.30 2.83 -13.48
C ALA A 101 -24.32 1.34 -13.16
N GLU A 102 -23.49 0.53 -13.82
CA GLU A 102 -23.36 -0.91 -13.59
C GLU A 102 -22.36 -1.22 -12.45
N GLY A 103 -21.62 -0.20 -11.99
CA GLY A 103 -20.63 -0.32 -10.94
C GLY A 103 -19.20 -0.66 -11.46
N ASP A 104 -19.04 -0.72 -12.79
CA ASP A 104 -17.74 -0.83 -13.42
C ASP A 104 -17.01 0.51 -13.37
N TYR A 105 -15.69 0.44 -13.26
CA TYR A 105 -14.90 1.67 -13.24
C TYR A 105 -13.65 1.56 -14.13
N GLY A 106 -13.20 2.71 -14.62
CA GLY A 106 -11.87 2.89 -15.19
C GLY A 106 -11.17 4.04 -14.49
N ALA A 107 -9.90 3.88 -14.21
CA ALA A 107 -9.13 4.91 -13.51
C ALA A 107 -7.84 5.26 -14.25
N VAL A 108 -7.44 6.53 -14.10
CA VAL A 108 -6.13 7.03 -14.54
C VAL A 108 -5.42 7.60 -13.33
N VAL A 109 -4.18 7.16 -13.12
CA VAL A 109 -3.30 7.66 -12.04
C VAL A 109 -2.24 8.56 -12.66
N VAL A 110 -2.03 9.73 -12.06
CA VAL A 110 -0.98 10.68 -12.42
C VAL A 110 -0.07 10.88 -11.21
N SER A 111 1.14 10.34 -11.28
CA SER A 111 2.07 10.31 -10.14
C SER A 111 2.58 11.71 -9.73
N ASN A 112 2.79 12.62 -10.70
CA ASN A 112 3.22 14.01 -10.44
C ASN A 112 4.35 14.09 -9.38
N ALA A 113 4.11 14.80 -8.26
CA ALA A 113 5.07 14.99 -7.18
C ALA A 113 5.62 13.68 -6.60
N ASN A 114 4.89 12.56 -6.66
CA ASN A 114 5.39 11.26 -6.21
C ASN A 114 6.64 10.78 -6.97
N ASN A 115 6.86 11.28 -8.19
CA ASN A 115 8.09 11.01 -8.96
C ASN A 115 9.27 11.91 -8.56
N HIS A 116 9.07 12.86 -7.65
CA HIS A 116 10.04 13.88 -7.25
C HIS A 116 10.42 13.79 -5.76
N ILE A 117 10.29 12.60 -5.16
CA ILE A 117 10.78 12.36 -3.81
C ILE A 117 12.31 12.45 -3.81
N ASP A 118 12.86 13.34 -3.01
CA ASP A 118 14.32 13.53 -2.92
C ASP A 118 14.95 12.35 -2.17
N VAL A 119 15.76 11.57 -2.87
CA VAL A 119 16.46 10.42 -2.28
C VAL A 119 17.57 10.83 -1.31
N ALA A 120 18.05 12.08 -1.36
CA ALA A 120 19.10 12.55 -0.45
C ALA A 120 18.62 12.59 1.01
N GLN A 121 17.33 12.77 1.25
CA GLN A 121 16.75 12.78 2.61
C GLN A 121 16.92 11.46 3.36
N PHE A 122 17.11 10.32 2.65
CA PHE A 122 17.38 9.04 3.31
C PHE A 122 18.77 8.96 3.97
N ASN A 123 19.66 9.93 3.71
CA ASN A 123 20.95 10.07 4.41
C ASN A 123 20.82 10.84 5.73
N ASP A 124 19.66 11.46 6.03
CA ASP A 124 19.43 12.16 7.27
C ASP A 124 19.12 11.18 8.40
N ASP A 125 20.00 11.10 9.41
CA ASP A 125 19.81 10.21 10.56
C ASP A 125 18.57 10.56 11.41
N GLN A 126 18.07 11.80 11.33
CA GLN A 126 16.84 12.19 12.02
C GLN A 126 15.61 11.44 11.49
N LEU A 127 15.59 11.14 10.19
CA LEU A 127 14.54 10.33 9.56
C LEU A 127 14.39 8.97 10.22
N TRP A 128 15.53 8.34 10.57
CA TRP A 128 15.62 6.97 11.05
C TRP A 128 15.47 6.82 12.57
N GLN A 129 15.29 7.93 13.28
CA GLN A 129 15.15 7.88 14.74
C GLN A 129 13.96 7.01 15.15
N GLN A 130 14.25 5.98 15.97
CA GLN A 130 13.28 5.01 16.48
C GLN A 130 12.58 4.17 15.40
N VAL A 131 13.02 4.21 14.15
CA VAL A 131 12.47 3.37 13.08
C VAL A 131 12.95 1.93 13.28
N GLU A 132 12.00 1.00 13.35
CA GLU A 132 12.27 -0.45 13.41
C GLU A 132 11.76 -1.19 12.16
N MET A 133 10.95 -0.53 11.34
CA MET A 133 10.39 -1.09 10.12
C MET A 133 10.23 -0.02 9.05
N LEU A 134 10.63 -0.36 7.82
CA LEU A 134 10.37 0.41 6.60
C LEU A 134 9.28 -0.29 5.80
N LEU A 135 8.25 0.45 5.39
CA LEU A 135 7.16 -0.03 4.56
C LEU A 135 7.17 0.67 3.21
N LEU A 136 7.20 -0.10 2.13
CA LEU A 136 7.34 0.34 0.75
C LEU A 136 6.22 -0.20 -0.14
N GLN A 137 5.94 0.50 -1.24
CA GLN A 137 5.04 0.09 -2.33
C GLN A 137 5.63 0.51 -3.69
N ASN A 138 5.04 0.01 -4.78
CA ASN A 138 5.58 0.25 -6.12
C ASN A 138 4.93 1.45 -6.86
N GLU A 139 4.28 2.37 -6.15
CA GLU A 139 3.71 3.59 -6.76
C GLU A 139 4.69 4.78 -6.79
N VAL A 140 5.91 4.57 -6.33
CA VAL A 140 7.03 5.51 -6.45
C VAL A 140 8.14 4.89 -7.30
N SER A 141 9.14 5.68 -7.70
CA SER A 141 10.24 5.19 -8.53
C SER A 141 11.05 4.11 -7.81
N GLU A 142 11.61 3.17 -8.58
CA GLU A 142 12.50 2.14 -8.03
C GLU A 142 13.70 2.74 -7.31
N ALA A 143 14.23 3.86 -7.80
CA ALA A 143 15.36 4.56 -7.18
C ALA A 143 15.04 5.03 -5.76
N VAL A 144 13.82 5.52 -5.52
CA VAL A 144 13.35 5.91 -4.18
C VAL A 144 13.28 4.70 -3.26
N ASN A 145 12.61 3.62 -3.70
CA ASN A 145 12.50 2.40 -2.90
C ASN A 145 13.86 1.79 -2.59
N LEU A 146 14.74 1.70 -3.58
CA LEU A 146 16.08 1.13 -3.42
C LEU A 146 16.94 1.95 -2.47
N SER A 147 16.90 3.29 -2.59
CA SER A 147 17.63 4.18 -1.69
C SER A 147 17.16 4.02 -0.24
N ALA A 148 15.85 4.05 -0.01
CA ALA A 148 15.26 3.84 1.31
C ALA A 148 15.61 2.45 1.89
N ALA A 149 15.47 1.39 1.08
CA ALA A 149 15.77 0.02 1.49
C ALA A 149 17.24 -0.18 1.85
N LYS A 150 18.18 0.36 1.06
CA LYS A 150 19.63 0.32 1.35
C LYS A 150 19.94 0.98 2.70
N GLN A 151 19.37 2.14 2.97
CA GLN A 151 19.58 2.86 4.23
C GLN A 151 18.96 2.14 5.42
N ALA A 152 17.79 1.51 5.24
CA ALA A 152 17.17 0.68 6.27
C ALA A 152 18.04 -0.55 6.60
N LYS A 153 18.52 -1.28 5.59
CA LYS A 153 19.38 -2.46 5.80
C LYS A 153 20.69 -2.13 6.50
N GLN A 154 21.34 -1.00 6.15
CA GLN A 154 22.56 -0.56 6.84
C GLN A 154 22.34 -0.30 8.34
N ARG A 155 21.11 0.02 8.73
CA ARG A 155 20.70 0.28 10.13
C ARG A 155 20.06 -0.93 10.81
N GLY A 156 20.01 -2.09 10.16
CA GLY A 156 19.35 -3.30 10.69
C GLY A 156 17.83 -3.19 10.80
N ILE A 157 17.23 -2.28 10.04
CA ILE A 157 15.78 -2.04 10.02
C ILE A 157 15.12 -3.02 9.03
N ARG A 158 14.03 -3.66 9.46
CA ARG A 158 13.26 -4.59 8.64
C ARG A 158 12.59 -3.85 7.48
N VAL A 159 12.71 -4.40 6.27
CA VAL A 159 12.09 -3.86 5.05
C VAL A 159 10.90 -4.72 4.63
N CYS A 160 9.71 -4.13 4.62
CA CYS A 160 8.49 -4.74 4.13
C CYS A 160 8.11 -4.08 2.79
N LEU A 161 7.88 -4.88 1.76
CA LEU A 161 7.43 -4.41 0.46
C LEU A 161 6.05 -4.98 0.12
N ASN A 162 5.08 -4.11 -0.07
CA ASN A 162 3.88 -4.44 -0.83
C ASN A 162 4.19 -4.22 -2.32
N ALA A 163 4.40 -5.30 -3.08
CA ALA A 163 4.85 -5.20 -4.48
C ALA A 163 3.71 -4.81 -5.44
N ALA A 164 2.89 -3.87 -5.04
CA ALA A 164 1.74 -3.34 -5.77
C ALA A 164 2.02 -1.92 -6.29
N PRO A 165 1.78 -1.63 -7.59
CA PRO A 165 1.57 -2.58 -8.68
C PRO A 165 2.78 -3.46 -8.94
N ALA A 166 2.56 -4.62 -9.61
CA ALA A 166 3.63 -5.54 -9.95
C ALA A 166 4.67 -4.88 -10.85
N ARG A 167 5.95 -5.06 -10.51
CA ARG A 167 7.08 -4.77 -11.38
C ARG A 167 8.24 -5.69 -11.04
N ALA A 168 9.11 -5.97 -12.02
CA ALA A 168 10.35 -6.67 -11.76
C ALA A 168 11.21 -5.88 -10.77
N LEU A 169 11.79 -6.55 -9.78
CA LEU A 169 12.69 -5.95 -8.81
C LEU A 169 14.13 -6.26 -9.20
N CYS A 170 15.02 -5.26 -9.10
CA CYS A 170 16.45 -5.49 -9.26
C CYS A 170 16.98 -6.38 -8.12
N ALA A 171 18.12 -7.05 -8.34
CA ALA A 171 18.71 -7.98 -7.38
C ALA A 171 18.99 -7.33 -6.00
N GLU A 172 19.41 -6.07 -6.00
CA GLU A 172 19.67 -5.31 -4.78
C GLU A 172 18.39 -5.06 -3.98
N MET A 173 17.26 -4.79 -4.66
CA MET A 173 15.98 -4.62 -4.01
C MET A 173 15.46 -5.96 -3.48
N GLN A 174 15.59 -7.05 -4.24
CA GLN A 174 15.24 -8.40 -3.77
C GLN A 174 16.01 -8.75 -2.50
N TYR A 175 17.32 -8.49 -2.46
CA TYR A 175 18.15 -8.75 -1.28
C TYR A 175 17.75 -7.90 -0.06
N ALA A 176 17.26 -6.68 -0.29
CA ALA A 176 16.90 -5.76 0.79
C ALA A 176 15.56 -6.10 1.46
N VAL A 177 14.63 -6.75 0.75
CA VAL A 177 13.28 -7.04 1.26
C VAL A 177 13.30 -8.23 2.23
N ASP A 178 12.81 -8.00 3.46
CA ASP A 178 12.67 -9.04 4.49
C ASP A 178 11.27 -9.67 4.49
N LEU A 179 10.25 -8.92 4.05
CA LEU A 179 8.87 -9.38 3.92
C LEU A 179 8.27 -8.86 2.63
N LEU A 180 7.93 -9.78 1.72
CA LEU A 180 7.22 -9.49 0.49
C LEU A 180 5.72 -9.76 0.68
N VAL A 181 4.87 -8.79 0.33
CA VAL A 181 3.41 -8.97 0.31
C VAL A 181 2.88 -8.65 -1.08
N VAL A 182 2.12 -9.59 -1.64
CA VAL A 182 1.57 -9.53 -2.99
C VAL A 182 0.11 -9.98 -2.99
N ASN A 183 -0.68 -9.49 -3.93
CA ASN A 183 -1.99 -10.08 -4.24
C ASN A 183 -1.86 -11.18 -5.30
N GLY A 184 -2.98 -11.82 -5.66
CA GLY A 184 -2.99 -12.93 -6.61
C GLY A 184 -2.44 -12.56 -8.01
N VAL A 185 -2.68 -11.33 -8.48
CA VAL A 185 -2.17 -10.84 -9.76
C VAL A 185 -0.66 -10.63 -9.69
N GLU A 186 -0.20 -9.94 -8.67
CA GLU A 186 1.21 -9.67 -8.43
C GLU A 186 2.00 -10.96 -8.17
N ALA A 187 1.41 -11.90 -7.41
CA ALA A 187 2.00 -13.21 -7.18
C ALA A 187 2.18 -13.99 -8.49
N ARG A 188 1.17 -14.00 -9.37
CA ARG A 188 1.27 -14.60 -10.71
C ARG A 188 2.38 -13.94 -11.52
N ASP A 189 2.44 -12.61 -11.55
CA ASP A 189 3.41 -11.89 -12.38
C ASP A 189 4.86 -12.09 -11.90
N LEU A 190 5.07 -12.32 -10.60
CA LEU A 190 6.38 -12.56 -10.00
C LEU A 190 6.78 -14.05 -9.97
N SER A 191 5.82 -14.97 -9.80
CA SER A 191 6.08 -16.41 -9.66
C SER A 191 5.79 -17.22 -10.91
N GLY A 192 4.97 -16.68 -11.83
CA GLY A 192 4.42 -17.44 -12.96
C GLY A 192 3.25 -18.37 -12.59
N ILE A 193 2.83 -18.43 -11.32
CA ILE A 193 1.74 -19.28 -10.82
C ILE A 193 0.43 -18.49 -10.79
N PRO A 194 -0.60 -18.84 -11.58
CA PRO A 194 -1.94 -18.27 -11.44
C PRO A 194 -2.53 -18.56 -10.06
N VAL A 195 -3.08 -17.56 -9.40
CA VAL A 195 -3.68 -17.69 -8.06
C VAL A 195 -5.19 -17.63 -8.17
N ASN A 196 -5.84 -18.79 -8.19
CA ASN A 196 -7.30 -18.94 -8.30
C ASN A 196 -7.94 -19.45 -7.01
N ASN A 197 -7.14 -19.89 -6.05
CA ASN A 197 -7.58 -20.45 -4.76
C ASN A 197 -6.42 -20.42 -3.75
N LEU A 198 -6.68 -20.84 -2.51
CA LEU A 198 -5.66 -20.88 -1.45
C LEU A 198 -4.49 -21.83 -1.73
N SER A 199 -4.74 -22.96 -2.42
CA SER A 199 -3.65 -23.88 -2.75
C SER A 199 -2.66 -23.25 -3.73
N ASP A 200 -3.16 -22.53 -4.72
CA ASP A 200 -2.31 -21.78 -5.65
C ASP A 200 -1.53 -20.67 -4.93
N ALA A 201 -2.18 -19.98 -3.99
CA ALA A 201 -1.53 -18.96 -3.16
C ALA A 201 -0.41 -19.55 -2.29
N CYS A 202 -0.61 -20.75 -1.73
CA CYS A 202 0.44 -21.48 -1.01
C CYS A 202 1.63 -21.82 -1.90
N MET A 203 1.37 -22.36 -3.10
CA MET A 203 2.43 -22.69 -4.07
C MET A 203 3.23 -21.44 -4.49
N ALA A 204 2.54 -20.32 -4.74
CA ALA A 204 3.18 -19.06 -5.08
C ALA A 204 4.03 -18.53 -3.92
N ALA A 205 3.52 -18.59 -2.68
CA ALA A 205 4.25 -18.17 -1.48
C ALA A 205 5.52 -19.03 -1.27
N GLU A 206 5.45 -20.36 -1.43
CA GLU A 206 6.59 -21.26 -1.32
C GLU A 206 7.66 -20.99 -2.40
N LEU A 207 7.23 -20.76 -3.64
CA LEU A 207 8.18 -20.46 -4.71
C LEU A 207 8.89 -19.13 -4.48
N LEU A 208 8.14 -18.08 -4.11
CA LEU A 208 8.70 -16.75 -3.84
C LEU A 208 9.58 -16.74 -2.58
N SER A 209 9.29 -17.56 -1.56
CA SER A 209 10.10 -17.66 -0.34
C SER A 209 11.50 -18.24 -0.56
N GLN A 210 11.80 -18.78 -1.76
CA GLN A 210 13.16 -19.12 -2.15
C GLN A 210 14.06 -17.88 -2.36
N HIS A 211 13.45 -16.71 -2.55
CA HIS A 211 14.13 -15.45 -2.83
C HIS A 211 13.93 -14.40 -1.72
N TYR A 212 12.97 -14.60 -0.84
CA TYR A 212 12.63 -13.65 0.23
C TYR A 212 12.50 -14.37 1.57
N PRO A 213 12.97 -13.77 2.69
CA PRO A 213 12.88 -14.38 4.02
C PRO A 213 11.43 -14.70 4.46
N ALA A 214 10.46 -13.89 4.05
CA ALA A 214 9.04 -14.16 4.28
C ALA A 214 8.20 -13.61 3.13
N VAL A 215 7.15 -14.34 2.76
CA VAL A 215 6.22 -13.98 1.69
C VAL A 215 4.79 -14.15 2.16
N ILE A 216 3.93 -13.21 1.81
CA ILE A 216 2.47 -13.29 2.02
C ILE A 216 1.77 -13.08 0.68
N VAL A 217 0.84 -13.95 0.34
CA VAL A 217 -0.01 -13.88 -0.85
C VAL A 217 -1.45 -13.71 -0.42
N THR A 218 -2.03 -12.52 -0.67
CA THR A 218 -3.47 -12.30 -0.45
C THR A 218 -4.25 -12.76 -1.68
N ALA A 219 -5.25 -13.63 -1.47
CA ALA A 219 -6.04 -14.25 -2.53
C ALA A 219 -7.51 -13.79 -2.51
N GLY A 220 -7.75 -12.54 -2.11
CA GLY A 220 -9.09 -11.94 -2.08
C GLY A 220 -10.07 -12.73 -1.23
N GLU A 221 -11.20 -13.12 -1.81
CA GLU A 221 -12.26 -13.90 -1.15
C GLU A 221 -11.83 -15.31 -0.72
N HIS A 222 -10.73 -15.82 -1.29
CA HIS A 222 -10.20 -17.13 -0.90
C HIS A 222 -9.41 -17.07 0.41
N GLY A 223 -8.83 -15.91 0.77
CA GLY A 223 -8.07 -15.72 2.01
C GLY A 223 -6.64 -15.29 1.78
N VAL A 224 -5.72 -15.84 2.57
CA VAL A 224 -4.32 -15.46 2.57
C VAL A 224 -3.42 -16.66 2.83
N ALA A 225 -2.31 -16.77 2.12
CA ALA A 225 -1.24 -17.73 2.34
C ALA A 225 0.06 -17.01 2.72
N TRP A 226 0.92 -17.67 3.50
CA TRP A 226 2.25 -17.14 3.83
C TRP A 226 3.27 -18.26 3.94
N CYS A 227 4.54 -17.92 3.75
CA CYS A 227 5.66 -18.84 3.87
C CYS A 227 6.89 -18.07 4.37
N GLU A 228 7.55 -18.62 5.40
CA GLU A 228 8.90 -18.20 5.80
C GLU A 228 9.92 -19.08 5.10
N ALA A 229 11.08 -18.55 4.76
CA ALA A 229 12.10 -19.25 3.97
C ALA A 229 12.57 -20.54 4.68
N GLY A 230 12.47 -21.67 3.99
CA GLY A 230 12.81 -22.99 4.50
C GLY A 230 11.66 -23.75 5.14
N ASP A 231 10.50 -23.11 5.35
CA ASP A 231 9.31 -23.74 5.92
C ASP A 231 8.31 -24.15 4.84
N ARG A 232 7.24 -24.80 5.26
CA ARG A 232 6.05 -25.03 4.43
C ARG A 232 5.12 -23.84 4.53
N SER A 233 4.40 -23.56 3.46
CA SER A 233 3.37 -22.54 3.48
C SER A 233 2.23 -22.88 4.44
N GLU A 234 1.71 -21.84 5.06
CA GLU A 234 0.49 -21.86 5.84
C GLU A 234 -0.58 -20.99 5.15
N SER A 235 -1.83 -21.20 5.46
CA SER A 235 -2.92 -20.40 4.90
C SER A 235 -4.11 -20.32 5.84
N MET A 236 -4.93 -19.29 5.65
CA MET A 236 -6.24 -19.17 6.29
C MET A 236 -7.28 -18.62 5.31
N PRO A 237 -8.56 -19.02 5.44
CA PRO A 237 -9.63 -18.50 4.61
C PRO A 237 -9.90 -17.02 4.90
N ALA A 238 -10.55 -16.35 3.95
CA ALA A 238 -11.09 -15.01 4.19
C ALA A 238 -12.23 -15.06 5.21
N GLU A 239 -12.36 -14.00 5.99
CA GLU A 239 -13.54 -13.83 6.86
C GLU A 239 -14.78 -13.58 5.99
N LYS A 240 -15.88 -14.25 6.31
CA LYS A 240 -17.15 -14.07 5.59
C LYS A 240 -17.81 -12.77 6.04
N VAL A 241 -17.87 -11.79 5.15
CA VAL A 241 -18.47 -10.48 5.40
C VAL A 241 -19.35 -10.06 4.22
N GLU A 242 -20.28 -9.14 4.46
CA GLU A 242 -21.00 -8.49 3.38
C GLU A 242 -20.07 -7.47 2.69
N LEU A 243 -19.79 -7.71 1.42
CA LEU A 243 -18.88 -6.87 0.65
C LEU A 243 -19.57 -5.56 0.25
N VAL A 244 -19.02 -4.43 0.68
CA VAL A 244 -19.43 -3.08 0.28
C VAL A 244 -18.45 -2.50 -0.74
N SER A 245 -17.14 -2.61 -0.50
CA SER A 245 -16.11 -2.11 -1.41
C SER A 245 -14.80 -2.84 -1.14
N THR A 246 -14.10 -3.26 -2.19
CA THR A 246 -12.75 -3.85 -2.08
C THR A 246 -11.63 -2.82 -2.01
N HIS A 247 -11.94 -1.54 -2.26
CA HIS A 247 -10.93 -0.47 -2.32
C HIS A 247 -10.22 -0.30 -0.98
N GLY A 248 -8.88 -0.27 -0.98
CA GLY A 248 -8.07 -0.08 0.22
C GLY A 248 -7.96 -1.30 1.15
N ALA A 249 -8.55 -2.44 0.80
CA ALA A 249 -8.45 -3.68 1.60
C ALA A 249 -6.99 -4.11 1.80
N GLY A 250 -6.21 -4.12 0.72
CA GLY A 250 -4.79 -4.44 0.76
C GLY A 250 -3.98 -3.46 1.62
N ASP A 251 -4.31 -2.18 1.56
CA ASP A 251 -3.62 -1.15 2.37
C ASP A 251 -3.96 -1.29 3.86
N CYS A 252 -5.22 -1.60 4.18
CA CYS A 252 -5.65 -1.91 5.54
C CYS A 252 -4.95 -3.18 6.07
N PHE A 253 -4.85 -4.22 5.24
CA PHE A 253 -4.10 -5.43 5.54
C PHE A 253 -2.64 -5.10 5.88
N MET A 254 -1.94 -4.36 5.00
CA MET A 254 -0.54 -4.00 5.16
C MET A 254 -0.27 -3.20 6.43
N GLY A 255 -1.04 -2.13 6.68
CA GLY A 255 -0.86 -1.30 7.87
C GLY A 255 -1.05 -2.09 9.17
N THR A 256 -2.08 -2.96 9.22
CA THR A 256 -2.35 -3.82 10.38
C THR A 256 -1.28 -4.89 10.56
N LEU A 257 -0.86 -5.54 9.47
CA LEU A 257 0.20 -6.55 9.46
C LEU A 257 1.50 -5.99 10.04
N CYS A 258 1.99 -4.89 9.47
CA CYS A 258 3.24 -4.26 9.90
C CYS A 258 3.19 -3.81 11.36
N THR A 259 2.04 -3.30 11.82
CA THR A 259 1.84 -2.91 13.21
C THR A 259 1.94 -4.12 14.14
N SER A 260 1.28 -5.24 13.82
CA SER A 260 1.32 -6.47 14.63
C SER A 260 2.73 -7.07 14.69
N ILE A 261 3.45 -7.09 13.57
CA ILE A 261 4.85 -7.55 13.53
C ILE A 261 5.75 -6.64 14.39
N LEU A 262 5.55 -5.33 14.35
CA LEU A 262 6.28 -4.38 15.20
C LEU A 262 6.00 -4.62 16.69
N GLN A 263 4.80 -5.08 17.04
CA GLN A 263 4.40 -5.51 18.39
C GLN A 263 4.99 -6.88 18.80
N ARG A 264 5.85 -7.47 17.96
CA ARG A 264 6.53 -8.75 18.21
C ARG A 264 5.60 -9.96 18.20
N GLU A 265 4.47 -9.89 17.52
CA GLU A 265 3.62 -11.05 17.28
C GLU A 265 4.23 -11.97 16.23
N SER A 266 3.86 -13.26 16.28
CA SER A 266 4.25 -14.22 15.24
C SER A 266 3.67 -13.82 13.88
N LEU A 267 4.29 -14.27 12.78
CA LEU A 267 3.81 -13.96 11.43
C LEU A 267 2.36 -14.42 11.24
N GLY A 268 2.02 -15.66 11.63
CA GLY A 268 0.65 -16.19 11.52
C GLY A 268 -0.38 -15.39 12.34
N SER A 269 -0.02 -14.94 13.57
CA SER A 269 -0.89 -14.06 14.37
C SER A 269 -1.11 -12.71 13.71
N SER A 270 -0.04 -12.13 13.15
CA SER A 270 -0.07 -10.85 12.45
C SER A 270 -0.92 -10.93 11.18
N VAL A 271 -0.78 -12.01 10.41
CA VAL A 271 -1.60 -12.30 9.22
C VAL A 271 -3.08 -12.44 9.60
N ALA A 272 -3.39 -13.17 10.69
CA ALA A 272 -4.76 -13.33 11.14
C ALA A 272 -5.42 -12.00 11.53
N LYS A 273 -4.69 -11.11 12.22
CA LYS A 273 -5.20 -9.77 12.56
C LYS A 273 -5.40 -8.92 11.31
N ALA A 274 -4.45 -8.95 10.39
CA ALA A 274 -4.52 -8.20 9.13
C ALA A 274 -5.70 -8.68 8.27
N ASN A 275 -5.93 -9.99 8.17
CA ASN A 275 -7.05 -10.58 7.44
C ASN A 275 -8.41 -10.10 8.00
N ARG A 276 -8.58 -10.14 9.33
CA ARG A 276 -9.78 -9.60 9.99
C ARG A 276 -9.97 -8.10 9.78
N ALA A 277 -8.89 -7.33 9.86
CA ALA A 277 -8.95 -5.88 9.65
C ALA A 277 -9.35 -5.53 8.21
N ALA A 278 -8.81 -6.24 7.21
CA ALA A 278 -9.17 -6.09 5.81
C ALA A 278 -10.64 -6.47 5.57
N ALA A 279 -11.13 -7.57 6.15
CA ALA A 279 -12.52 -7.99 6.08
C ALA A 279 -13.46 -6.93 6.70
N ALA A 280 -13.13 -6.40 7.87
CA ALA A 280 -13.88 -5.32 8.51
C ALA A 280 -13.85 -4.02 7.68
N HIS A 281 -12.77 -3.76 6.94
CA HIS A 281 -12.64 -2.59 6.08
C HIS A 281 -13.60 -2.68 4.88
N VAL A 282 -13.64 -3.81 4.18
CA VAL A 282 -14.46 -3.99 2.96
C VAL A 282 -15.97 -4.06 3.25
N SER A 283 -16.38 -4.30 4.49
CA SER A 283 -17.78 -4.34 4.93
C SER A 283 -18.29 -3.00 5.47
N ARG A 284 -17.44 -1.97 5.59
CA ARG A 284 -17.87 -0.65 6.08
C ARG A 284 -18.68 0.08 5.02
N LYS A 285 -19.88 0.51 5.39
CA LYS A 285 -20.65 1.46 4.56
C LYS A 285 -19.92 2.80 4.53
N PRO A 286 -19.86 3.47 3.36
CA PRO A 286 -19.34 4.83 3.30
C PRO A 286 -20.10 5.70 4.30
N THR A 287 -19.41 6.41 5.17
CA THR A 287 -20.03 7.46 5.98
C THR A 287 -20.52 8.54 5.01
N ALA A 288 -21.82 8.81 5.01
CA ALA A 288 -22.37 9.94 4.26
C ALA A 288 -21.63 11.20 4.74
N ILE A 289 -20.96 11.86 3.82
CA ILE A 289 -20.42 13.20 4.06
C ILE A 289 -21.65 14.12 4.05
N ASN A 290 -22.05 14.64 5.23
CA ASN A 290 -23.02 15.72 5.33
C ASN A 290 -22.39 17.02 4.85
#